data_d8ad017b7b84137cc1534a5c70f95af6
#
_entry.id   d8ad017b7b84137cc1534a5c70f95af6
#
_cell.length_a   1.000
_cell.length_b   1.000
_cell.length_c   1.000
_cell.angle_alpha   90.00
_cell.angle_beta   90.00
_cell.angle_gamma   90.00
#
_symmetry.space_group_name_H-M   'P 1'
#
loop_
_entity.id
_entity.type
_entity.pdbx_description
1 polymer ?
#
loop_
_entity_poly.entity_id
_entity_poly.type
_entity_poly.pdbx_seq_one_letter_code
_entity_poly.pdbx_strand_id
1 'polypeptide(L)'
;MEIYSLSFFLLVSVGLILYYTVFSRCQWICLLGLSLLFFTASGWKGLVFLLFTALTIWLGGLQLAKLDVDSAARRKAPGITKDEKKAIKAQAVRRKKCLVAAVLTSNFLVLGYFKYWSYFAELLSGAFSATAPSSLGLVMPLGISFYTFQAVGYLIDCYRGRHPAEKSYVRFLLFISFFPQLIQGPINRYGEMAPQLTARHIWNWERTKRALFLFLFGAMKKYAIANLTAPTIAAILDGNDPKLAGSMALLAILLYSLQQYADFSGGIDMVLGVAQLYGIEMMPNFRQPYFSTSLGDFWRRWHISLGAWMRDYLFYPFALTKPMQRFGKWATSHWGKHFGRVLPAAVANLLVFAVVGIWHGPQAHYLAWGLYNGLVIALADLLEPTFKKLNTALHIPTESRGWHVFRIVRTFIIVNIGWYFDRNEFVQGCIYLRNTFTDFNFSALVANAPGAFAAVSGPAWGLVIISTLLVFAHSVLKEQGRDPYAEVQRLPLALRWVLYYLVIFMVLLSFICVNETVGFLYANF
;
A
#
# COMPACT_ATOMS: atom_id res chain seq x y z
N MET A 1 -16.20 -5.47 -11.37
CA MET A 1 -16.44 -6.77 -10.68
C MET A 1 -15.83 -6.66 -9.29
N GLU A 2 -16.65 -6.76 -8.25
CA GLU A 2 -16.21 -6.57 -6.87
C GLU A 2 -15.87 -7.91 -6.22
N ILE A 3 -14.94 -7.92 -5.23
CA ILE A 3 -14.42 -9.15 -4.61
C ILE A 3 -15.48 -9.95 -3.82
N TYR A 4 -16.59 -9.29 -3.44
CA TYR A 4 -17.74 -9.92 -2.78
C TYR A 4 -18.88 -10.29 -3.74
N SER A 5 -18.74 -10.01 -5.04
CA SER A 5 -19.77 -10.31 -6.03
C SER A 5 -19.81 -11.80 -6.36
N LEU A 6 -21.00 -12.31 -6.64
CA LEU A 6 -21.17 -13.68 -7.13
C LEU A 6 -20.33 -13.95 -8.38
N SER A 7 -20.21 -12.96 -9.27
CA SER A 7 -19.39 -13.05 -10.47
C SER A 7 -17.90 -13.23 -10.15
N PHE A 8 -17.38 -12.63 -9.07
CA PHE A 8 -16.01 -12.84 -8.63
C PHE A 8 -15.81 -14.27 -8.07
N PHE A 9 -16.72 -14.73 -7.23
CA PHE A 9 -16.66 -16.10 -6.70
C PHE A 9 -16.77 -17.15 -7.82
N LEU A 10 -17.63 -16.93 -8.83
CA LEU A 10 -17.71 -17.79 -9.99
C LEU A 10 -16.41 -17.76 -10.81
N LEU A 11 -15.84 -16.57 -11.06
CA LEU A 11 -14.55 -16.43 -11.74
C LEU A 11 -13.46 -17.24 -11.04
N VAL A 12 -13.34 -17.12 -9.72
CA VAL A 12 -12.33 -17.83 -8.93
C VAL A 12 -12.60 -19.33 -8.94
N SER A 13 -13.83 -19.78 -8.67
CA SER A 13 -14.17 -21.20 -8.54
C SER A 13 -14.04 -21.95 -9.87
N VAL A 14 -14.64 -21.42 -10.94
CA VAL A 14 -14.51 -21.98 -12.29
C VAL A 14 -13.05 -21.90 -12.76
N GLY A 15 -12.39 -20.77 -12.48
CA GLY A 15 -10.97 -20.59 -12.77
C GLY A 15 -10.09 -21.64 -12.12
N LEU A 16 -10.31 -21.98 -10.84
CA LEU A 16 -9.56 -23.04 -10.14
C LEU A 16 -9.75 -24.40 -10.78
N ILE A 17 -11.00 -24.76 -11.13
CA ILE A 17 -11.29 -26.03 -11.82
C ILE A 17 -10.52 -26.07 -13.14
N LEU A 18 -10.64 -25.05 -13.97
CA LEU A 18 -9.94 -24.99 -15.27
C LEU A 18 -8.42 -25.03 -15.08
N TYR A 19 -7.89 -24.30 -14.11
CA TYR A 19 -6.46 -24.17 -13.83
C TYR A 19 -5.81 -25.51 -13.48
N TYR A 20 -6.44 -26.29 -12.59
CA TYR A 20 -5.88 -27.57 -12.14
C TYR A 20 -6.25 -28.78 -13.00
N THR A 21 -7.24 -28.64 -13.90
CA THR A 21 -7.69 -29.72 -14.79
C THR A 21 -7.30 -29.45 -16.24
N VAL A 22 -8.09 -28.65 -16.97
CA VAL A 22 -7.94 -28.39 -18.41
C VAL A 22 -6.60 -27.77 -18.74
N PHE A 23 -6.19 -26.73 -17.99
CA PHE A 23 -4.94 -26.00 -18.22
C PHE A 23 -3.75 -26.51 -17.40
N SER A 24 -3.82 -27.74 -16.84
CA SER A 24 -2.78 -28.27 -15.95
C SER A 24 -1.35 -28.26 -16.53
N ARG A 25 -1.19 -28.22 -17.84
CA ARG A 25 0.11 -28.13 -18.54
C ARG A 25 0.51 -26.71 -18.93
N CYS A 26 -0.42 -25.77 -18.98
CA CYS A 26 -0.22 -24.39 -19.42
C CYS A 26 -0.98 -23.40 -18.52
N GLN A 27 -0.86 -23.57 -17.21
CA GLN A 27 -1.62 -22.85 -16.18
C GLN A 27 -1.53 -21.33 -16.29
N TRP A 28 -0.38 -20.80 -16.72
CA TRP A 28 -0.16 -19.36 -16.91
C TRP A 28 -1.12 -18.76 -17.98
N ILE A 29 -1.54 -19.53 -18.98
CA ILE A 29 -2.52 -19.09 -19.99
C ILE A 29 -3.89 -18.91 -19.34
N CYS A 30 -4.28 -19.85 -18.46
CA CYS A 30 -5.51 -19.74 -17.68
C CYS A 30 -5.50 -18.49 -16.81
N LEU A 31 -4.38 -18.24 -16.08
CA LEU A 31 -4.24 -17.05 -15.26
C LEU A 31 -4.35 -15.76 -16.07
N LEU A 32 -3.75 -15.71 -17.26
CA LEU A 32 -3.87 -14.55 -18.14
C LEU A 32 -5.31 -14.35 -18.61
N GLY A 33 -5.98 -15.43 -19.04
CA GLY A 33 -7.37 -15.37 -19.46
C GLY A 33 -8.29 -14.86 -18.36
N LEU A 34 -8.16 -15.39 -17.14
CA LEU A 34 -8.91 -14.93 -15.95
C LEU A 34 -8.61 -13.46 -15.63
N SER A 35 -7.35 -13.05 -15.74
CA SER A 35 -6.93 -11.67 -15.46
C SER A 35 -7.50 -10.68 -16.47
N LEU A 36 -7.47 -10.99 -17.75
CA LEU A 36 -8.04 -10.14 -18.79
C LEU A 36 -9.58 -10.11 -18.70
N LEU A 37 -10.21 -11.24 -18.41
CA LEU A 37 -11.66 -11.32 -18.18
C LEU A 37 -12.07 -10.47 -16.99
N PHE A 38 -11.36 -10.57 -15.87
CA PHE A 38 -11.61 -9.76 -14.67
C PHE A 38 -11.46 -8.27 -14.97
N PHE A 39 -10.38 -7.88 -15.66
CA PHE A 39 -10.11 -6.48 -16.01
C PHE A 39 -11.17 -5.90 -16.93
N THR A 40 -11.55 -6.63 -17.99
CA THR A 40 -12.59 -6.19 -18.95
C THR A 40 -13.97 -6.07 -18.31
N ALA A 41 -14.31 -7.01 -17.42
CA ALA A 41 -15.57 -6.97 -16.65
C ALA A 41 -15.62 -5.80 -15.65
N SER A 42 -14.46 -5.28 -15.24
CA SER A 42 -14.37 -4.10 -14.36
C SER A 42 -14.36 -2.77 -15.13
N GLY A 43 -14.11 -2.79 -16.45
CA GLY A 43 -14.09 -1.60 -17.30
C GLY A 43 -13.23 -1.76 -18.55
N TRP A 44 -13.81 -2.25 -19.65
CA TRP A 44 -13.07 -2.60 -20.89
C TRP A 44 -12.26 -1.43 -21.48
N LYS A 45 -12.72 -0.17 -21.32
CA LYS A 45 -12.01 1.03 -21.79
C LYS A 45 -10.65 1.21 -21.12
N GLY A 46 -10.52 0.76 -19.87
CA GLY A 46 -9.26 0.78 -19.12
C GLY A 46 -8.19 -0.15 -19.69
N LEU A 47 -8.58 -1.20 -20.45
CA LEU A 47 -7.66 -2.18 -21.03
C LEU A 47 -6.62 -1.54 -21.94
N VAL A 48 -6.96 -0.49 -22.68
CA VAL A 48 -6.04 0.24 -23.56
C VAL A 48 -4.84 0.78 -22.77
N PHE A 49 -5.06 1.30 -21.58
CA PHE A 49 -3.99 1.87 -20.73
C PHE A 49 -3.13 0.78 -20.09
N LEU A 50 -3.73 -0.35 -19.69
CA LEU A 50 -2.98 -1.51 -19.24
C LEU A 50 -2.06 -2.06 -20.35
N LEU A 51 -2.61 -2.23 -21.56
CA LEU A 51 -1.85 -2.69 -22.73
C LEU A 51 -0.76 -1.68 -23.15
N PHE A 52 -1.05 -0.38 -23.09
CA PHE A 52 -0.07 0.68 -23.33
C PHE A 52 1.09 0.59 -22.34
N THR A 53 0.81 0.49 -21.05
CA THR A 53 1.85 0.33 -20.02
C THR A 53 2.64 -0.95 -20.22
N ALA A 54 1.97 -2.08 -20.48
CA ALA A 54 2.62 -3.35 -20.77
C ALA A 54 3.58 -3.24 -21.94
N LEU A 55 3.11 -2.67 -23.06
CA LEU A 55 3.88 -2.58 -24.30
C LEU A 55 5.08 -1.64 -24.18
N THR A 56 4.87 -0.44 -23.67
CA THR A 56 5.95 0.58 -23.56
C THR A 56 7.06 0.14 -22.61
N ILE A 57 6.70 -0.44 -21.48
CA ILE A 57 7.67 -0.92 -20.49
C ILE A 57 8.40 -2.17 -20.99
N TRP A 58 7.69 -3.13 -21.58
CA TRP A 58 8.31 -4.33 -22.17
C TRP A 58 9.28 -4.00 -23.31
N LEU A 59 8.88 -3.15 -24.27
CA LEU A 59 9.76 -2.66 -25.34
C LEU A 59 10.96 -1.90 -24.77
N GLY A 60 10.73 -1.06 -23.75
CA GLY A 60 11.80 -0.38 -23.02
C GLY A 60 12.83 -1.36 -22.44
N GLY A 61 12.37 -2.45 -21.81
CA GLY A 61 13.23 -3.51 -21.29
C GLY A 61 14.07 -4.19 -22.39
N LEU A 62 13.45 -4.56 -23.51
CA LEU A 62 14.14 -5.16 -24.65
C LEU A 62 15.20 -4.21 -25.26
N GLN A 63 14.87 -2.92 -25.41
CA GLN A 63 15.80 -1.91 -25.91
C GLN A 63 16.99 -1.70 -24.95
N LEU A 64 16.76 -1.72 -23.64
CA LEU A 64 17.86 -1.67 -22.66
C LEU A 64 18.81 -2.85 -22.84
N ALA A 65 18.29 -4.07 -22.96
CA ALA A 65 19.09 -5.26 -23.20
C ALA A 65 19.89 -5.17 -24.52
N LYS A 66 19.26 -4.70 -25.60
CA LYS A 66 19.92 -4.47 -26.89
C LYS A 66 21.07 -3.46 -26.78
N LEU A 67 20.84 -2.33 -26.10
CA LEU A 67 21.89 -1.31 -25.88
C LEU A 67 23.10 -1.86 -25.10
N ASP A 68 22.85 -2.77 -24.13
CA ASP A 68 23.92 -3.42 -23.37
C ASP A 68 24.74 -4.38 -24.26
N VAL A 69 24.05 -5.21 -25.06
CA VAL A 69 24.72 -6.13 -26.02
C VAL A 69 25.53 -5.36 -27.05
N ASP A 70 24.93 -4.34 -27.70
CA ASP A 70 25.61 -3.52 -28.71
C ASP A 70 26.84 -2.78 -28.13
N SER A 71 26.69 -2.22 -26.92
CA SER A 71 27.80 -1.57 -26.22
C SER A 71 28.93 -2.54 -25.87
N ALA A 72 28.59 -3.75 -25.46
CA ALA A 72 29.56 -4.79 -25.15
C ALA A 72 30.29 -5.27 -26.40
N ALA A 73 29.59 -5.49 -27.51
CA ALA A 73 30.17 -5.89 -28.79
C ALA A 73 31.13 -4.83 -29.33
N ARG A 74 30.70 -3.55 -29.36
CA ARG A 74 31.56 -2.44 -29.80
C ARG A 74 32.84 -2.30 -28.97
N ARG A 75 32.80 -2.52 -27.66
CA ARG A 75 33.98 -2.44 -26.78
C ARG A 75 34.97 -3.61 -26.93
N LYS A 76 34.50 -4.73 -27.52
CA LYS A 76 35.32 -5.92 -27.77
C LYS A 76 35.92 -5.92 -29.17
N ALA A 77 35.57 -4.98 -30.07
CA ALA A 77 36.10 -4.93 -31.44
C ALA A 77 37.64 -4.74 -31.43
N PRO A 78 38.36 -5.37 -32.39
CA PRO A 78 39.80 -5.23 -32.50
C PRO A 78 40.24 -3.77 -32.74
N GLY A 79 41.36 -3.37 -32.14
CA GLY A 79 41.94 -2.04 -32.34
C GLY A 79 41.34 -0.89 -31.55
N ILE A 80 40.31 -1.13 -30.70
CA ILE A 80 39.68 -0.08 -29.88
C ILE A 80 40.54 0.30 -28.67
N THR A 81 40.85 1.59 -28.58
CA THR A 81 41.60 2.21 -27.48
C THR A 81 40.84 2.24 -26.16
N LYS A 82 41.54 2.46 -25.05
CA LYS A 82 40.94 2.58 -23.73
C LYS A 82 39.95 3.75 -23.62
N ASP A 83 40.27 4.86 -24.30
CA ASP A 83 39.43 6.06 -24.28
C ASP A 83 38.15 5.88 -25.12
N GLU A 84 38.26 5.23 -26.28
CA GLU A 84 37.09 4.86 -27.09
C GLU A 84 36.16 3.89 -26.34
N LYS A 85 36.70 2.89 -25.61
CA LYS A 85 35.90 2.00 -24.75
C LYS A 85 35.13 2.79 -23.68
N LYS A 86 35.77 3.82 -23.10
CA LYS A 86 35.15 4.71 -22.11
C LYS A 86 34.07 5.57 -22.75
N ALA A 87 34.30 6.12 -23.92
CA ALA A 87 33.35 6.91 -24.69
C ALA A 87 32.11 6.08 -25.09
N ILE A 88 32.29 4.86 -25.62
CA ILE A 88 31.20 3.92 -25.96
C ILE A 88 30.36 3.61 -24.73
N LYS A 89 30.99 3.32 -23.57
CA LYS A 89 30.29 3.07 -22.33
C LYS A 89 29.48 4.29 -21.88
N ALA A 90 30.06 5.48 -21.93
CA ALA A 90 29.37 6.72 -21.53
C ALA A 90 28.15 7.01 -22.44
N GLN A 91 28.31 6.81 -23.76
CA GLN A 91 27.23 6.96 -24.73
C GLN A 91 26.08 5.97 -24.47
N ALA A 92 26.39 4.69 -24.20
CA ALA A 92 25.40 3.68 -23.89
C ALA A 92 24.62 4.04 -22.59
N VAL A 93 25.32 4.47 -21.54
CA VAL A 93 24.69 4.93 -20.28
C VAL A 93 23.76 6.13 -20.54
N ARG A 94 24.19 7.11 -21.35
CA ARG A 94 23.36 8.27 -21.72
C ARG A 94 22.10 7.84 -22.46
N ARG A 95 22.22 6.98 -23.50
CA ARG A 95 21.08 6.45 -24.26
C ARG A 95 20.09 5.67 -23.36
N LYS A 96 20.62 4.80 -22.49
CA LYS A 96 19.79 4.06 -21.52
C LYS A 96 19.03 5.00 -20.58
N LYS A 97 19.68 6.06 -20.07
CA LYS A 97 19.01 7.07 -19.21
C LYS A 97 17.90 7.80 -19.96
N CYS A 98 18.14 8.26 -21.19
CA CYS A 98 17.12 8.93 -22.00
C CYS A 98 15.93 8.00 -22.30
N LEU A 99 16.19 6.73 -22.64
CA LEU A 99 15.15 5.73 -22.87
C LEU A 99 14.28 5.51 -21.62
N VAL A 100 14.93 5.26 -20.47
CA VAL A 100 14.20 5.07 -19.20
C VAL A 100 13.41 6.32 -18.87
N ALA A 101 13.99 7.51 -18.97
CA ALA A 101 13.28 8.77 -18.71
C ALA A 101 12.04 8.92 -19.61
N ALA A 102 12.18 8.68 -20.92
CA ALA A 102 11.04 8.79 -21.86
C ALA A 102 9.92 7.81 -21.53
N VAL A 103 10.25 6.54 -21.27
CA VAL A 103 9.25 5.51 -20.93
C VAL A 103 8.59 5.78 -19.57
N LEU A 104 9.35 6.22 -18.55
CA LEU A 104 8.80 6.61 -17.26
C LEU A 104 7.87 7.81 -17.41
N THR A 105 8.31 8.86 -18.11
CA THR A 105 7.51 10.07 -18.32
C THR A 105 6.19 9.73 -19.01
N SER A 106 6.19 8.92 -20.09
CA SER A 106 4.95 8.55 -20.78
C SER A 106 3.95 7.83 -19.87
N ASN A 107 4.42 6.88 -19.02
CA ASN A 107 3.56 6.15 -18.12
C ASN A 107 3.07 7.00 -16.93
N PHE A 108 3.92 7.86 -16.37
CA PHE A 108 3.51 8.78 -15.31
C PHE A 108 2.62 9.92 -15.81
N LEU A 109 2.72 10.34 -17.07
CA LEU A 109 1.76 11.28 -17.66
C LEU A 109 0.37 10.67 -17.77
N VAL A 110 0.26 9.40 -18.19
CA VAL A 110 -1.03 8.69 -18.21
C VAL A 110 -1.60 8.59 -16.80
N LEU A 111 -0.81 8.16 -15.81
CA LEU A 111 -1.24 8.09 -14.41
C LEU A 111 -1.64 9.47 -13.88
N GLY A 112 -0.84 10.50 -14.19
CA GLY A 112 -1.08 11.88 -13.78
C GLY A 112 -2.38 12.45 -14.38
N TYR A 113 -2.68 12.14 -15.63
CA TYR A 113 -3.94 12.52 -16.25
C TYR A 113 -5.14 11.96 -15.46
N PHE A 114 -5.17 10.67 -15.18
CA PHE A 114 -6.30 10.06 -14.46
C PHE A 114 -6.45 10.55 -13.02
N LYS A 115 -5.34 10.82 -12.34
CA LYS A 115 -5.38 11.21 -10.90
C LYS A 115 -5.59 12.70 -10.69
N TYR A 116 -5.05 13.56 -11.58
CA TYR A 116 -4.91 14.98 -11.26
C TYR A 116 -5.60 15.91 -12.26
N TRP A 117 -6.07 15.40 -13.41
CA TRP A 117 -6.65 16.26 -14.46
C TRP A 117 -7.83 17.09 -13.96
N SER A 118 -8.79 16.45 -13.27
CA SER A 118 -9.98 17.18 -12.78
C SER A 118 -9.59 18.33 -11.84
N TYR A 119 -8.66 18.07 -10.91
CA TYR A 119 -8.16 19.09 -9.99
C TYR A 119 -7.45 20.24 -10.72
N PHE A 120 -6.56 19.93 -11.67
CA PHE A 120 -5.89 20.97 -12.45
C PHE A 120 -6.86 21.73 -13.36
N ALA A 121 -7.85 21.08 -13.95
CA ALA A 121 -8.87 21.70 -14.76
C ALA A 121 -9.73 22.69 -13.95
N GLU A 122 -10.11 22.32 -12.73
CA GLU A 122 -10.82 23.21 -11.80
C GLU A 122 -9.96 24.42 -11.39
N LEU A 123 -8.68 24.17 -11.03
CA LEU A 123 -7.75 25.24 -10.67
C LEU A 123 -7.55 26.24 -11.82
N LEU A 124 -7.37 25.74 -13.04
CA LEU A 124 -7.19 26.58 -14.23
C LEU A 124 -8.48 27.37 -14.56
N SER A 125 -9.64 26.73 -14.47
CA SER A 125 -10.92 27.42 -14.71
C SER A 125 -11.19 28.53 -13.71
N GLY A 126 -10.89 28.30 -12.43
CA GLY A 126 -10.98 29.32 -11.39
C GLY A 126 -10.00 30.48 -11.60
N ALA A 127 -8.77 30.19 -12.04
CA ALA A 127 -7.73 31.22 -12.28
C ALA A 127 -8.01 32.08 -13.52
N PHE A 128 -8.65 31.53 -14.56
CA PHE A 128 -8.88 32.21 -15.84
C PHE A 128 -10.36 32.56 -16.10
N SER A 129 -11.26 32.37 -15.12
CA SER A 129 -12.72 32.56 -15.25
C SER A 129 -13.30 31.88 -16.49
N ALA A 130 -12.73 30.77 -16.90
CA ALA A 130 -13.11 29.99 -18.07
C ALA A 130 -13.86 28.71 -17.63
N THR A 131 -14.68 28.16 -18.54
CA THR A 131 -15.29 26.84 -18.32
C THR A 131 -14.18 25.79 -18.19
N ALA A 132 -14.22 24.96 -17.12
CA ALA A 132 -13.25 23.89 -16.92
C ALA A 132 -13.15 23.00 -18.17
N PRO A 133 -11.95 22.73 -18.67
CA PRO A 133 -11.79 21.82 -19.81
C PRO A 133 -12.43 20.48 -19.47
N SER A 134 -13.39 20.02 -20.29
CA SER A 134 -14.05 18.74 -20.08
C SER A 134 -13.02 17.61 -20.00
N SER A 135 -13.14 16.74 -19.00
CA SER A 135 -12.41 15.47 -18.99
C SER A 135 -12.81 14.69 -20.26
N LEU A 136 -11.90 13.86 -20.79
CA LEU A 136 -12.20 12.99 -21.94
C LEU A 136 -13.30 11.94 -21.62
N GLY A 137 -14.02 12.08 -20.51
CA GLY A 137 -15.04 11.12 -20.07
C GLY A 137 -14.50 9.72 -19.79
N LEU A 138 -13.18 9.61 -19.55
CA LEU A 138 -12.52 8.36 -19.27
C LEU A 138 -12.62 8.03 -17.78
N VAL A 139 -13.11 6.84 -17.47
CA VAL A 139 -13.12 6.30 -16.11
C VAL A 139 -11.73 5.82 -15.76
N MET A 140 -11.28 6.07 -14.52
CA MET A 140 -9.99 5.60 -14.02
C MET A 140 -9.89 4.08 -14.16
N PRO A 141 -8.84 3.56 -14.84
CA PRO A 141 -8.64 2.12 -14.97
C PRO A 141 -8.34 1.46 -13.63
N LEU A 142 -8.95 0.30 -13.40
CA LEU A 142 -8.74 -0.47 -12.18
C LEU A 142 -7.25 -0.74 -11.94
N GLY A 143 -6.77 -0.42 -10.76
CA GLY A 143 -5.40 -0.69 -10.32
C GLY A 143 -4.30 0.06 -11.08
N ILE A 144 -4.62 1.16 -11.80
CA ILE A 144 -3.63 1.90 -12.62
C ILE A 144 -2.38 2.30 -11.83
N SER A 145 -2.51 2.74 -10.59
CA SER A 145 -1.38 3.08 -9.73
C SER A 145 -0.49 1.86 -9.44
N PHE A 146 -1.12 0.74 -9.10
CA PHE A 146 -0.42 -0.49 -8.71
C PHE A 146 0.33 -1.13 -9.89
N TYR A 147 -0.35 -1.36 -11.03
CA TYR A 147 0.32 -1.97 -12.17
C TYR A 147 1.39 -1.06 -12.78
N THR A 148 1.20 0.27 -12.73
CA THR A 148 2.22 1.23 -13.18
C THR A 148 3.48 1.13 -12.31
N PHE A 149 3.35 1.10 -10.98
CA PHE A 149 4.51 0.95 -10.09
C PHE A 149 5.22 -0.40 -10.27
N GLN A 150 4.49 -1.49 -10.49
CA GLN A 150 5.09 -2.80 -10.79
C GLN A 150 5.87 -2.78 -12.10
N ALA A 151 5.26 -2.24 -13.16
CA ALA A 151 5.87 -2.13 -14.47
C ALA A 151 7.11 -1.22 -14.46
N VAL A 152 7.02 -0.06 -13.82
CA VAL A 152 8.15 0.87 -13.64
C VAL A 152 9.27 0.22 -12.83
N GLY A 153 8.94 -0.50 -11.75
CA GLY A 153 9.91 -1.24 -10.96
C GLY A 153 10.70 -2.25 -11.80
N TYR A 154 10.00 -3.02 -12.65
CA TYR A 154 10.63 -3.94 -13.59
C TYR A 154 11.60 -3.22 -14.56
N LEU A 155 11.18 -2.11 -15.17
CA LEU A 155 12.05 -1.38 -16.12
C LEU A 155 13.33 -0.86 -15.44
N ILE A 156 13.18 -0.33 -14.21
CA ILE A 156 14.34 0.16 -13.43
C ILE A 156 15.25 -1.01 -13.04
N ASP A 157 14.71 -2.17 -12.71
CA ASP A 157 15.51 -3.36 -12.39
C ASP A 157 16.25 -3.90 -13.60
N CYS A 158 15.65 -3.88 -14.80
CA CYS A 158 16.35 -4.14 -16.07
C CYS A 158 17.46 -3.12 -16.32
N TYR A 159 17.18 -1.82 -16.13
CA TYR A 159 18.18 -0.77 -16.28
C TYR A 159 19.39 -0.94 -15.35
N ARG A 160 19.16 -1.40 -14.12
CA ARG A 160 20.19 -1.68 -13.10
C ARG A 160 20.91 -3.02 -13.31
N GLY A 161 20.44 -3.86 -14.23
CA GLY A 161 20.96 -5.20 -14.47
C GLY A 161 20.62 -6.19 -13.36
N ARG A 162 19.61 -5.91 -12.53
CA ARG A 162 19.12 -6.82 -11.49
C ARG A 162 18.32 -7.98 -12.06
N HIS A 163 17.68 -7.74 -13.19
CA HIS A 163 16.86 -8.73 -13.89
C HIS A 163 17.09 -8.64 -15.41
N PRO A 164 17.19 -9.76 -16.13
CA PRO A 164 17.20 -9.77 -17.59
C PRO A 164 15.83 -9.32 -18.13
N ALA A 165 15.82 -8.69 -19.31
CA ALA A 165 14.59 -8.31 -19.96
C ALA A 165 13.77 -9.55 -20.36
N GLU A 166 12.47 -9.55 -20.02
CA GLU A 166 11.54 -10.60 -20.44
C GLU A 166 11.33 -10.55 -21.95
N LYS A 167 11.49 -11.72 -22.59
CA LYS A 167 11.37 -11.83 -24.05
C LYS A 167 9.91 -11.94 -24.51
N SER A 168 9.05 -12.49 -23.67
CA SER A 168 7.64 -12.72 -23.98
C SER A 168 6.76 -11.56 -23.46
N TYR A 169 6.18 -10.81 -24.39
CA TYR A 169 5.18 -9.78 -24.04
C TYR A 169 4.02 -10.35 -23.22
N VAL A 170 3.55 -11.53 -23.58
CA VAL A 170 2.38 -12.16 -22.95
C VAL A 170 2.66 -12.54 -21.49
N ARG A 171 3.88 -13.01 -21.18
CA ARG A 171 4.29 -13.30 -19.80
C ARG A 171 4.43 -12.02 -18.98
N PHE A 172 4.97 -10.97 -19.58
CA PHE A 172 5.05 -9.66 -18.92
C PHE A 172 3.65 -9.08 -18.68
N LEU A 173 2.76 -9.18 -19.65
CA LEU A 173 1.36 -8.77 -19.51
C LEU A 173 0.68 -9.52 -18.36
N LEU A 174 0.86 -10.85 -18.24
CA LEU A 174 0.33 -11.62 -17.12
C LEU A 174 0.81 -11.07 -15.78
N PHE A 175 2.10 -10.74 -15.66
CA PHE A 175 2.66 -10.21 -14.41
C PHE A 175 1.96 -8.93 -13.95
N ILE A 176 1.72 -7.96 -14.84
CA ILE A 176 1.10 -6.69 -14.45
C ILE A 176 -0.42 -6.76 -14.39
N SER A 177 -1.05 -7.73 -15.07
CA SER A 177 -2.50 -7.89 -15.11
C SER A 177 -3.05 -8.93 -14.13
N PHE A 178 -2.21 -9.63 -13.38
CA PHE A 178 -2.64 -10.72 -12.49
C PHE A 178 -3.78 -10.28 -11.57
N PHE A 179 -4.97 -10.86 -11.77
CA PHE A 179 -6.24 -10.30 -11.28
C PHE A 179 -6.32 -10.11 -9.76
N PRO A 180 -5.75 -10.98 -8.89
CA PRO A 180 -5.84 -10.74 -7.45
C PRO A 180 -5.14 -9.44 -7.03
N GLN A 181 -4.00 -9.10 -7.65
CA GLN A 181 -3.24 -7.89 -7.28
C GLN A 181 -3.86 -6.58 -7.80
N LEU A 182 -4.69 -6.63 -8.87
CA LEU A 182 -5.30 -5.43 -9.45
C LEU A 182 -6.38 -4.81 -8.56
N ILE A 183 -6.97 -5.58 -7.65
CA ILE A 183 -8.04 -5.11 -6.76
C ILE A 183 -7.45 -4.18 -5.69
N GLN A 184 -6.51 -4.69 -4.91
CA GLN A 184 -5.85 -4.00 -3.79
C GLN A 184 -4.55 -4.71 -3.40
N GLY A 185 -3.95 -5.45 -4.34
CA GLY A 185 -2.82 -6.32 -4.03
C GLY A 185 -1.52 -5.57 -3.74
N PRO A 186 -0.51 -6.28 -3.20
CA PRO A 186 0.79 -5.70 -2.97
C PRO A 186 1.50 -5.35 -4.29
N ILE A 187 2.42 -4.38 -4.24
CA ILE A 187 3.28 -4.01 -5.38
C ILE A 187 4.41 -5.04 -5.49
N ASN A 188 4.13 -6.13 -6.21
CA ASN A 188 5.05 -7.26 -6.34
C ASN A 188 6.27 -6.93 -7.22
N ARG A 189 7.38 -7.66 -6.99
CA ARG A 189 8.58 -7.58 -7.83
C ARG A 189 8.51 -8.63 -8.95
N TYR A 190 8.93 -8.23 -10.16
CA TYR A 190 8.93 -9.15 -11.31
C TYR A 190 9.77 -10.41 -11.04
N GLY A 191 10.98 -10.25 -10.52
CA GLY A 191 11.90 -11.35 -10.26
C GLY A 191 11.39 -12.39 -9.25
N GLU A 192 10.51 -12.00 -8.33
CA GLU A 192 9.94 -12.88 -7.32
C GLU A 192 8.64 -13.55 -7.78
N MET A 193 7.82 -12.82 -8.52
CA MET A 193 6.47 -13.26 -8.88
C MET A 193 6.40 -13.94 -10.24
N ALA A 194 7.09 -13.45 -11.27
CA ALA A 194 6.99 -13.98 -12.63
C ALA A 194 7.39 -15.48 -12.74
N PRO A 195 8.42 -15.98 -12.02
CA PRO A 195 8.72 -17.40 -11.98
C PRO A 195 7.55 -18.25 -11.47
N GLN A 196 6.84 -17.77 -10.43
CA GLN A 196 5.69 -18.46 -9.87
C GLN A 196 4.51 -18.48 -10.84
N LEU A 197 4.22 -17.35 -11.52
CA LEU A 197 3.13 -17.25 -12.49
C LEU A 197 3.28 -18.21 -13.66
N THR A 198 4.51 -18.58 -14.00
CA THR A 198 4.82 -19.47 -15.15
C THR A 198 5.17 -20.90 -14.73
N ALA A 199 5.38 -21.13 -13.44
CA ALA A 199 5.62 -22.47 -12.91
C ALA A 199 4.35 -23.33 -12.96
N ARG A 200 4.56 -24.65 -12.92
CA ARG A 200 3.46 -25.61 -12.77
C ARG A 200 3.15 -25.80 -11.29
N HIS A 201 1.90 -25.61 -10.92
CA HIS A 201 1.38 -25.82 -9.57
C HIS A 201 0.51 -27.06 -9.49
N ILE A 202 0.70 -27.82 -8.40
CA ILE A 202 -0.11 -29.00 -8.08
C ILE A 202 -1.08 -28.57 -6.97
N TRP A 203 -2.31 -29.11 -7.03
CA TRP A 203 -3.29 -28.91 -5.96
C TRP A 203 -2.72 -29.38 -4.62
N ASN A 204 -2.82 -28.52 -3.61
CA ASN A 204 -2.35 -28.84 -2.26
C ASN A 204 -3.44 -28.45 -1.25
N TRP A 205 -4.00 -29.46 -0.59
CA TRP A 205 -5.13 -29.27 0.32
C TRP A 205 -4.77 -28.40 1.54
N GLU A 206 -3.56 -28.54 2.09
CA GLU A 206 -3.12 -27.73 3.23
C GLU A 206 -2.99 -26.26 2.84
N ARG A 207 -2.41 -25.96 1.68
CA ARG A 207 -2.35 -24.59 1.14
C ARG A 207 -3.75 -24.04 0.90
N THR A 208 -4.68 -24.83 0.39
CA THR A 208 -6.07 -24.42 0.17
C THR A 208 -6.75 -24.04 1.48
N LYS A 209 -6.59 -24.84 2.55
CA LYS A 209 -7.14 -24.51 3.87
C LYS A 209 -6.55 -23.21 4.44
N ARG A 210 -5.23 -23.00 4.33
CA ARG A 210 -4.58 -21.75 4.74
C ARG A 210 -5.07 -20.56 3.94
N ALA A 211 -5.22 -20.70 2.64
CA ALA A 211 -5.74 -19.67 1.74
C ALA A 211 -7.17 -19.26 2.10
N LEU A 212 -8.04 -20.23 2.34
CA LEU A 212 -9.43 -19.98 2.77
C LEU A 212 -9.50 -19.35 4.16
N PHE A 213 -8.67 -19.81 5.09
CA PHE A 213 -8.57 -19.19 6.42
C PHE A 213 -8.16 -17.72 6.32
N LEU A 214 -7.15 -17.42 5.50
CA LEU A 214 -6.67 -16.05 5.28
C LEU A 214 -7.75 -15.19 4.61
N PHE A 215 -8.43 -15.73 3.60
CA PHE A 215 -9.54 -15.04 2.92
C PHE A 215 -10.68 -14.69 3.88
N LEU A 216 -11.15 -15.66 4.67
CA LEU A 216 -12.23 -15.45 5.65
C LEU A 216 -11.84 -14.44 6.73
N PHE A 217 -10.60 -14.51 7.22
CA PHE A 217 -10.10 -13.55 8.20
C PHE A 217 -10.03 -12.14 7.61
N GLY A 218 -9.60 -12.01 6.35
CA GLY A 218 -9.62 -10.76 5.60
C GLY A 218 -11.04 -10.22 5.41
N ALA A 219 -11.98 -11.09 5.02
CA ALA A 219 -13.39 -10.74 4.86
C ALA A 219 -14.02 -10.25 6.18
N MET A 220 -13.73 -10.92 7.30
CA MET A 220 -14.18 -10.47 8.63
C MET A 220 -13.67 -9.07 8.94
N LYS A 221 -12.39 -8.78 8.71
CA LYS A 221 -11.84 -7.43 8.91
C LYS A 221 -12.57 -6.39 8.06
N LYS A 222 -12.73 -6.65 6.76
CA LYS A 222 -13.38 -5.71 5.83
C LYS A 222 -14.85 -5.51 6.16
N TYR A 223 -15.62 -6.58 6.31
CA TYR A 223 -17.08 -6.47 6.39
C TYR A 223 -17.59 -6.30 7.82
N ALA A 224 -17.04 -7.04 8.79
CA ALA A 224 -17.53 -6.97 10.16
C ALA A 224 -16.84 -5.88 11.02
N ILE A 225 -15.77 -5.23 10.53
CA ILE A 225 -15.15 -4.10 11.22
C ILE A 225 -15.26 -2.84 10.36
N ALA A 226 -14.55 -2.80 9.21
CA ALA A 226 -14.38 -1.55 8.47
C ALA A 226 -15.70 -0.99 7.94
N ASN A 227 -16.53 -1.82 7.31
CA ASN A 227 -17.81 -1.37 6.77
C ASN A 227 -18.80 -0.98 7.87
N LEU A 228 -18.80 -1.68 9.01
CA LEU A 228 -19.71 -1.39 10.13
C LEU A 228 -19.30 -0.13 10.93
N THR A 229 -18.02 0.24 10.94
CA THR A 229 -17.57 1.47 11.62
C THR A 229 -17.72 2.73 10.76
N ALA A 230 -17.75 2.59 9.44
CA ALA A 230 -17.77 3.71 8.49
C ALA A 230 -18.95 4.68 8.71
N PRO A 231 -20.21 4.25 8.89
CA PRO A 231 -21.34 5.18 9.08
C PRO A 231 -21.20 6.04 10.33
N THR A 232 -20.69 5.49 11.43
CA THR A 232 -20.47 6.25 12.67
C THR A 232 -19.38 7.30 12.50
N ILE A 233 -18.29 6.97 11.80
CA ILE A 233 -17.23 7.94 11.49
C ILE A 233 -17.77 9.08 10.62
N ALA A 234 -18.55 8.74 9.60
CA ALA A 234 -19.21 9.70 8.72
C ALA A 234 -20.17 10.62 9.48
N ALA A 235 -21.01 10.06 10.36
CA ALA A 235 -21.95 10.82 11.20
C ALA A 235 -21.24 11.86 12.10
N ILE A 236 -20.00 11.60 12.50
CA ILE A 236 -19.25 12.53 13.35
C ILE A 236 -18.47 13.56 12.50
N LEU A 237 -17.83 13.14 11.40
CA LEU A 237 -16.83 13.98 10.71
C LEU A 237 -17.37 14.66 9.44
N ASP A 238 -18.34 14.07 8.71
CA ASP A 238 -18.71 14.56 7.37
C ASP A 238 -19.57 15.84 7.41
N GLY A 239 -20.10 16.21 8.59
CA GLY A 239 -20.76 17.49 8.81
C GLY A 239 -19.81 18.70 8.77
N ASN A 240 -18.50 18.47 8.81
CA ASN A 240 -17.45 19.51 8.82
C ASN A 240 -17.69 20.63 9.86
N ASP A 241 -18.29 20.31 11.00
CA ASP A 241 -18.62 21.27 12.05
C ASP A 241 -17.32 21.76 12.75
N PRO A 242 -16.96 23.04 12.62
CA PRO A 242 -15.77 23.59 13.27
C PRO A 242 -15.88 23.64 14.81
N LYS A 243 -17.08 23.49 15.36
CA LYS A 243 -17.36 23.45 16.80
C LYS A 243 -17.43 22.04 17.36
N LEU A 244 -17.11 21.01 16.53
CA LEU A 244 -17.08 19.64 17.00
C LEU A 244 -16.16 19.51 18.22
N ALA A 245 -16.68 19.00 19.34
CA ALA A 245 -15.92 18.79 20.56
C ALA A 245 -14.73 17.86 20.31
N GLY A 246 -13.58 18.16 20.89
CA GLY A 246 -12.34 17.40 20.68
C GLY A 246 -12.46 15.93 21.10
N SER A 247 -13.28 15.63 22.10
CA SER A 247 -13.57 14.24 22.52
C SER A 247 -14.30 13.42 21.42
N MET A 248 -15.23 14.06 20.71
CA MET A 248 -15.93 13.41 19.58
C MET A 248 -15.00 13.25 18.36
N ALA A 249 -14.18 14.28 18.08
CA ALA A 249 -13.17 14.19 17.03
C ALA A 249 -12.17 13.04 17.31
N LEU A 250 -11.67 12.93 18.54
CA LEU A 250 -10.78 11.84 18.95
C LEU A 250 -11.45 10.48 18.82
N LEU A 251 -12.71 10.34 19.27
CA LEU A 251 -13.47 9.10 19.10
C LEU A 251 -13.53 8.67 17.63
N ALA A 252 -13.89 9.62 16.74
CA ALA A 252 -13.98 9.33 15.31
C ALA A 252 -12.63 8.92 14.70
N ILE A 253 -11.53 9.58 15.09
CA ILE A 253 -10.18 9.24 14.61
C ILE A 253 -9.71 7.86 15.13
N LEU A 254 -10.04 7.48 16.36
CA LEU A 254 -9.75 6.15 16.87
C LEU A 254 -10.54 5.06 16.12
N LEU A 255 -11.82 5.31 15.83
CA LEU A 255 -12.61 4.43 14.97
C LEU A 255 -12.07 4.38 13.54
N TYR A 256 -11.64 5.52 12.99
CA TYR A 256 -11.00 5.59 11.68
C TYR A 256 -9.69 4.81 11.62
N SER A 257 -8.88 4.86 12.68
CA SER A 257 -7.66 4.05 12.81
C SER A 257 -7.97 2.55 12.72
N LEU A 258 -9.02 2.11 13.38
CA LEU A 258 -9.51 0.72 13.31
C LEU A 258 -10.03 0.39 11.90
N GLN A 259 -10.84 1.28 11.31
CA GLN A 259 -11.40 1.14 9.97
C GLN A 259 -10.30 1.02 8.92
N GLN A 260 -9.32 1.93 8.91
CA GLN A 260 -8.21 1.94 7.96
C GLN A 260 -7.42 0.63 7.99
N TYR A 261 -7.09 0.15 9.18
CA TYR A 261 -6.37 -1.11 9.31
C TYR A 261 -7.22 -2.30 8.85
N ALA A 262 -8.48 -2.35 9.26
CA ALA A 262 -9.38 -3.46 8.93
C ALA A 262 -9.72 -3.48 7.43
N ASP A 263 -9.97 -2.32 6.82
CA ASP A 263 -10.27 -2.20 5.39
C ASP A 263 -9.08 -2.65 4.54
N PHE A 264 -7.94 -2.01 4.74
CA PHE A 264 -6.80 -2.24 3.87
C PHE A 264 -6.13 -3.60 4.12
N SER A 265 -5.87 -3.96 5.37
CA SER A 265 -5.29 -5.28 5.66
C SER A 265 -6.27 -6.42 5.36
N GLY A 266 -7.59 -6.18 5.51
CA GLY A 266 -8.63 -7.15 5.15
C GLY A 266 -8.65 -7.44 3.65
N GLY A 267 -8.65 -6.40 2.82
CA GLY A 267 -8.57 -6.53 1.38
C GLY A 267 -7.29 -7.24 0.92
N ILE A 268 -6.15 -6.89 1.51
CA ILE A 268 -4.87 -7.58 1.24
C ILE A 268 -4.96 -9.07 1.60
N ASP A 269 -5.46 -9.43 2.77
CA ASP A 269 -5.57 -10.84 3.16
C ASP A 269 -6.48 -11.63 2.22
N MET A 270 -7.58 -11.02 1.77
CA MET A 270 -8.48 -11.65 0.80
C MET A 270 -7.77 -11.93 -0.53
N VAL A 271 -7.05 -10.96 -1.10
CA VAL A 271 -6.35 -11.15 -2.38
C VAL A 271 -5.15 -12.08 -2.26
N LEU A 272 -4.44 -12.07 -1.12
CA LEU A 272 -3.38 -13.05 -0.83
C LEU A 272 -3.95 -14.46 -0.74
N GLY A 273 -5.10 -14.63 -0.08
CA GLY A 273 -5.82 -15.91 -0.02
C GLY A 273 -6.18 -16.42 -1.40
N VAL A 274 -6.79 -15.57 -2.25
CA VAL A 274 -7.12 -15.95 -3.63
C VAL A 274 -5.87 -16.35 -4.43
N ALA A 275 -4.77 -15.58 -4.34
CA ALA A 275 -3.53 -15.93 -5.04
C ALA A 275 -2.96 -17.28 -4.59
N GLN A 276 -2.99 -17.56 -3.27
CA GLN A 276 -2.53 -18.83 -2.70
C GLN A 276 -3.36 -20.04 -3.17
N LEU A 277 -4.64 -19.87 -3.48
CA LEU A 277 -5.45 -20.94 -4.09
C LEU A 277 -4.86 -21.40 -5.44
N TYR A 278 -4.27 -20.49 -6.21
CA TYR A 278 -3.57 -20.78 -7.46
C TYR A 278 -2.09 -21.18 -7.27
N GLY A 279 -1.61 -21.19 -6.02
CA GLY A 279 -0.22 -21.53 -5.71
C GLY A 279 0.74 -20.35 -5.79
N ILE A 280 0.25 -19.12 -5.90
CA ILE A 280 1.05 -17.90 -6.02
C ILE A 280 1.17 -17.23 -4.65
N GLU A 281 2.41 -17.00 -4.22
CA GLU A 281 2.73 -16.26 -3.00
C GLU A 281 3.11 -14.82 -3.35
N MET A 282 2.30 -13.87 -2.92
CA MET A 282 2.56 -12.43 -3.09
C MET A 282 3.28 -11.85 -1.85
N MET A 283 3.89 -10.69 -2.02
CA MET A 283 4.56 -9.98 -0.92
C MET A 283 3.60 -9.70 0.24
N PRO A 284 4.03 -9.85 1.51
CA PRO A 284 3.25 -9.40 2.64
C PRO A 284 3.13 -7.86 2.63
N ASN A 285 1.98 -7.34 3.07
CA ASN A 285 1.75 -5.89 3.08
C ASN A 285 1.52 -5.33 4.49
N PHE A 286 1.22 -6.18 5.48
CA PHE A 286 1.02 -5.81 6.88
C PHE A 286 1.70 -6.78 7.83
N ARG A 287 2.29 -6.23 8.92
CA ARG A 287 2.87 -6.99 10.02
C ARG A 287 2.61 -6.29 11.35
N GLN A 288 1.38 -6.42 11.88
CA GLN A 288 0.92 -5.86 13.17
C GLN A 288 1.38 -4.41 13.41
N PRO A 289 0.98 -3.44 12.56
CA PRO A 289 1.54 -2.08 12.57
C PRO A 289 1.28 -1.31 13.87
N TYR A 290 0.17 -1.57 14.56
CA TYR A 290 -0.15 -0.89 15.82
C TYR A 290 0.65 -1.40 17.03
N PHE A 291 1.48 -2.44 16.87
CA PHE A 291 2.49 -2.84 17.86
C PHE A 291 3.84 -2.16 17.65
N SER A 292 3.94 -1.20 16.75
CA SER A 292 5.19 -0.50 16.43
C SER A 292 5.68 0.37 17.58
N THR A 293 6.99 0.39 17.78
CA THR A 293 7.64 1.17 18.85
C THR A 293 8.21 2.51 18.39
N SER A 294 8.09 2.82 17.09
CA SER A 294 8.42 4.12 16.48
C SER A 294 7.64 4.31 15.18
N LEU A 295 7.51 5.56 14.71
CA LEU A 295 6.84 5.83 13.44
C LEU A 295 7.59 5.20 12.25
N GLY A 296 8.92 5.16 12.27
CA GLY A 296 9.72 4.44 11.28
C GLY A 296 9.48 2.92 11.31
N ASP A 297 9.21 2.33 12.49
CA ASP A 297 8.81 0.93 12.62
C ASP A 297 7.39 0.70 12.10
N PHE A 298 6.45 1.63 12.35
CA PHE A 298 5.10 1.59 11.81
C PHE A 298 5.12 1.48 10.27
N TRP A 299 5.87 2.31 9.57
CA TRP A 299 5.98 2.31 8.12
C TRP A 299 6.75 1.10 7.54
N ARG A 300 7.52 0.38 8.35
CA ARG A 300 8.07 -0.94 7.98
C ARG A 300 7.06 -2.08 8.11
N ARG A 301 5.94 -1.86 8.81
CA ARG A 301 4.88 -2.83 9.09
C ARG A 301 3.55 -2.52 8.39
N TRP A 302 3.37 -1.27 7.95
CA TRP A 302 2.21 -0.77 7.20
C TRP A 302 2.57 -0.60 5.74
N HIS A 303 1.73 -1.15 4.84
CA HIS A 303 1.89 -1.04 3.38
C HIS A 303 3.33 -1.36 2.92
N ILE A 304 3.83 -2.52 3.34
CA ILE A 304 5.23 -2.94 3.22
C ILE A 304 5.72 -2.89 1.78
N SER A 305 4.88 -3.32 0.82
CA SER A 305 5.25 -3.37 -0.60
C SER A 305 5.47 -1.96 -1.19
N LEU A 306 4.65 -0.97 -0.83
CA LEU A 306 4.85 0.43 -1.22
C LEU A 306 6.11 1.00 -0.55
N GLY A 307 6.29 0.78 0.75
CA GLY A 307 7.48 1.20 1.48
C GLY A 307 8.77 0.63 0.88
N ALA A 308 8.78 -0.65 0.51
CA ALA A 308 9.89 -1.29 -0.18
C ALA A 308 10.12 -0.68 -1.57
N TRP A 309 9.05 -0.40 -2.33
CA TRP A 309 9.15 0.25 -3.63
C TRP A 309 9.76 1.65 -3.52
N MET A 310 9.23 2.49 -2.64
CA MET A 310 9.71 3.85 -2.41
C MET A 310 11.18 3.87 -1.93
N ARG A 311 11.56 2.97 -1.03
CA ARG A 311 12.93 2.82 -0.56
C ARG A 311 13.89 2.48 -1.71
N ASP A 312 13.54 1.50 -2.56
CA ASP A 312 14.44 0.96 -3.56
C ASP A 312 14.54 1.85 -4.81
N TYR A 313 13.45 2.54 -5.20
CA TYR A 313 13.39 3.29 -6.45
C TYR A 313 13.40 4.81 -6.26
N LEU A 314 13.14 5.32 -5.07
CA LEU A 314 13.18 6.76 -4.78
C LEU A 314 14.21 7.12 -3.71
N PHE A 315 14.13 6.53 -2.51
CA PHE A 315 15.00 6.88 -1.40
C PHE A 315 16.48 6.66 -1.71
N TYR A 316 16.89 5.41 -2.00
CA TYR A 316 18.30 5.12 -2.25
C TYR A 316 18.86 5.84 -3.49
N PRO A 317 18.17 5.89 -4.64
CA PRO A 317 18.66 6.66 -5.76
C PRO A 317 18.90 8.11 -5.46
N PHE A 318 18.04 8.76 -4.68
CA PHE A 318 18.18 10.17 -4.28
C PHE A 318 19.28 10.35 -3.22
N ALA A 319 19.26 9.57 -2.15
CA ALA A 319 20.21 9.67 -1.04
C ALA A 319 21.68 9.43 -1.50
N LEU A 320 21.86 8.60 -2.52
CA LEU A 320 23.19 8.26 -3.07
C LEU A 320 23.65 9.22 -4.19
N THR A 321 22.91 10.29 -4.47
CA THR A 321 23.36 11.30 -5.46
C THR A 321 24.60 12.06 -4.95
N LYS A 322 25.41 12.54 -5.90
CA LYS A 322 26.59 13.36 -5.56
C LYS A 322 26.26 14.59 -4.68
N PRO A 323 25.16 15.36 -4.93
CA PRO A 323 24.76 16.44 -4.03
C PRO A 323 24.51 15.97 -2.59
N MET A 324 23.76 14.87 -2.40
CA MET A 324 23.45 14.35 -1.06
C MET A 324 24.71 13.83 -0.35
N GLN A 325 25.63 13.17 -1.07
CA GLN A 325 26.93 12.78 -0.51
C GLN A 325 27.80 13.98 -0.10
N ARG A 326 27.80 15.06 -0.89
CA ARG A 326 28.50 16.31 -0.54
C ARG A 326 27.86 16.96 0.68
N PHE A 327 26.54 17.02 0.73
CA PHE A 327 25.78 17.52 1.89
C PHE A 327 26.11 16.73 3.15
N GLY A 328 26.17 15.40 3.09
CA GLY A 328 26.55 14.56 4.22
C GLY A 328 27.99 14.81 4.70
N LYS A 329 28.96 14.99 3.78
CA LYS A 329 30.33 15.36 4.14
C LYS A 329 30.40 16.73 4.81
N TRP A 330 29.68 17.71 4.27
CA TRP A 330 29.59 19.05 4.85
C TRP A 330 28.97 19.00 6.26
N ALA A 331 27.85 18.30 6.45
CA ALA A 331 27.24 18.15 7.75
C ALA A 331 28.15 17.41 8.75
N THR A 332 28.95 16.45 8.28
CA THR A 332 29.94 15.76 9.13
C THR A 332 31.00 16.72 9.64
N SER A 333 31.51 17.63 8.82
CA SER A 333 32.55 18.59 9.20
C SER A 333 32.06 19.68 10.16
N HIS A 334 30.75 20.03 10.12
CA HIS A 334 30.19 21.11 10.94
C HIS A 334 29.51 20.60 12.21
N TRP A 335 28.81 19.46 12.15
CA TRP A 335 27.95 18.96 13.22
C TRP A 335 28.26 17.52 13.66
N GLY A 336 29.30 16.90 13.07
CA GLY A 336 29.77 15.59 13.46
C GLY A 336 29.11 14.44 12.69
N LYS A 337 29.64 13.22 12.93
CA LYS A 337 29.32 12.00 12.16
C LYS A 337 27.82 11.63 12.18
N HIS A 338 27.13 11.87 13.30
CA HIS A 338 25.70 11.56 13.41
C HIS A 338 24.90 12.36 12.39
N PHE A 339 25.04 13.68 12.39
CA PHE A 339 24.31 14.58 11.48
C PHE A 339 24.71 14.38 10.02
N GLY A 340 26.00 14.09 9.76
CA GLY A 340 26.47 13.76 8.40
C GLY A 340 25.78 12.55 7.79
N ARG A 341 25.37 11.57 8.60
CA ARG A 341 24.62 10.39 8.17
C ARG A 341 23.11 10.65 8.09
N VAL A 342 22.57 11.31 9.11
CA VAL A 342 21.11 11.42 9.29
C VAL A 342 20.50 12.50 8.40
N LEU A 343 21.14 13.66 8.21
CA LEU A 343 20.55 14.76 7.43
C LEU A 343 20.26 14.41 5.96
N PRO A 344 21.17 13.78 5.18
CA PRO A 344 20.84 13.36 3.83
C PRO A 344 19.73 12.32 3.78
N ALA A 345 19.67 11.41 4.77
CA ALA A 345 18.60 10.43 4.90
C ALA A 345 17.26 11.09 5.25
N ALA A 346 17.25 12.11 6.13
CA ALA A 346 16.07 12.87 6.48
C ALA A 346 15.48 13.61 5.27
N VAL A 347 16.33 14.27 4.47
CA VAL A 347 15.89 14.94 3.22
C VAL A 347 15.31 13.92 2.23
N ALA A 348 15.96 12.76 2.07
CA ALA A 348 15.46 11.69 1.20
C ALA A 348 14.12 11.12 1.71
N ASN A 349 13.96 11.02 3.01
CA ASN A 349 12.73 10.54 3.65
C ASN A 349 11.58 11.55 3.47
N LEU A 350 11.85 12.84 3.66
CA LEU A 350 10.88 13.92 3.40
C LEU A 350 10.41 13.90 1.94
N LEU A 351 11.34 13.71 0.99
CA LEU A 351 10.99 13.55 -0.43
C LEU A 351 10.08 12.34 -0.65
N VAL A 352 10.41 11.19 -0.05
CA VAL A 352 9.59 9.97 -0.16
C VAL A 352 8.17 10.22 0.35
N PHE A 353 8.03 10.78 1.53
CA PHE A 353 6.72 11.01 2.12
C PHE A 353 5.93 12.12 1.41
N ALA A 354 6.59 13.14 0.87
CA ALA A 354 5.96 14.13 0.00
C ALA A 354 5.39 13.45 -1.28
N VAL A 355 6.18 12.57 -1.92
CA VAL A 355 5.71 11.80 -3.09
C VAL A 355 4.58 10.86 -2.73
N VAL A 356 4.62 10.19 -1.57
CA VAL A 356 3.53 9.33 -1.09
C VAL A 356 2.26 10.16 -0.85
N GLY A 357 2.37 11.34 -0.22
CA GLY A 357 1.24 12.25 -0.04
C GLY A 357 0.62 12.68 -1.36
N ILE A 358 1.42 13.14 -2.32
CA ILE A 358 0.96 13.49 -3.67
C ILE A 358 0.32 12.28 -4.36
N TRP A 359 0.89 11.08 -4.20
CA TRP A 359 0.34 9.85 -4.78
C TRP A 359 -1.06 9.51 -4.22
N HIS A 360 -1.36 9.82 -2.95
CA HIS A 360 -2.70 9.65 -2.38
C HIS A 360 -3.74 10.54 -3.08
N GLY A 361 -3.40 11.79 -3.38
CA GLY A 361 -4.31 12.69 -4.11
C GLY A 361 -3.74 14.11 -4.26
N PRO A 362 -4.41 14.97 -5.05
CA PRO A 362 -3.99 16.35 -5.27
C PRO A 362 -4.30 17.29 -4.10
N GLN A 363 -5.14 16.89 -3.16
CA GLN A 363 -5.60 17.74 -2.07
C GLN A 363 -4.46 17.99 -1.06
N ALA A 364 -4.44 19.21 -0.50
CA ALA A 364 -3.38 19.67 0.41
C ALA A 364 -3.22 18.81 1.67
N HIS A 365 -4.30 18.22 2.15
CA HIS A 365 -4.27 17.37 3.35
C HIS A 365 -3.42 16.11 3.18
N TYR A 366 -3.40 15.49 2.00
CA TYR A 366 -2.54 14.34 1.73
C TYR A 366 -1.06 14.71 1.75
N LEU A 367 -0.71 15.88 1.17
CA LEU A 367 0.66 16.38 1.24
C LEU A 367 1.06 16.70 2.70
N ALA A 368 0.15 17.33 3.46
CA ALA A 368 0.35 17.62 4.88
C ALA A 368 0.55 16.34 5.70
N TRP A 369 -0.28 15.32 5.47
CA TRP A 369 -0.14 13.99 6.07
C TRP A 369 1.22 13.35 5.74
N GLY A 370 1.63 13.39 4.47
CA GLY A 370 2.93 12.87 4.05
C GLY A 370 4.08 13.61 4.73
N LEU A 371 4.09 14.96 4.67
CA LEU A 371 5.13 15.77 5.30
C LEU A 371 5.18 15.59 6.82
N TYR A 372 4.02 15.47 7.49
CA TYR A 372 3.95 15.15 8.92
C TYR A 372 4.73 13.87 9.24
N ASN A 373 4.45 12.78 8.53
CA ASN A 373 5.13 11.51 8.73
C ASN A 373 6.64 11.61 8.48
N GLY A 374 7.03 12.25 7.37
CA GLY A 374 8.44 12.47 7.05
C GLY A 374 9.18 13.31 8.07
N LEU A 375 8.56 14.40 8.56
CA LEU A 375 9.12 15.28 9.59
C LEU A 375 9.29 14.58 10.94
N VAL A 376 8.28 13.87 11.41
CA VAL A 376 8.36 13.15 12.69
C VAL A 376 9.47 12.10 12.67
N ILE A 377 9.62 11.35 11.56
CA ILE A 377 10.71 10.38 11.41
C ILE A 377 12.07 11.10 11.38
N ALA A 378 12.19 12.17 10.59
CA ALA A 378 13.43 12.94 10.50
C ALA A 378 13.84 13.53 11.86
N LEU A 379 12.90 14.12 12.60
CA LEU A 379 13.15 14.68 13.94
C LEU A 379 13.53 13.58 14.95
N ALA A 380 12.86 12.42 14.90
CA ALA A 380 13.19 11.30 15.76
C ALA A 380 14.63 10.80 15.54
N ASP A 381 15.06 10.69 14.27
CA ASP A 381 16.41 10.27 13.92
C ASP A 381 17.46 11.35 14.27
N LEU A 382 17.16 12.63 14.03
CA LEU A 382 18.06 13.75 14.38
C LEU A 382 18.27 13.87 15.88
N LEU A 383 17.21 13.71 16.67
CA LEU A 383 17.21 13.86 18.12
C LEU A 383 17.56 12.55 18.87
N GLU A 384 17.85 11.45 18.16
CA GLU A 384 18.20 10.16 18.77
C GLU A 384 19.29 10.27 19.85
N PRO A 385 20.42 10.99 19.64
CA PRO A 385 21.46 11.12 20.68
C PRO A 385 20.96 11.88 21.91
N THR A 386 20.10 12.89 21.72
CA THR A 386 19.49 13.67 22.80
C THR A 386 18.54 12.81 23.63
N PHE A 387 17.68 12.02 22.98
CA PHE A 387 16.80 11.09 23.68
C PHE A 387 17.59 10.02 24.45
N LYS A 388 18.68 9.50 23.90
CA LYS A 388 19.55 8.55 24.61
C LYS A 388 20.15 9.18 25.87
N LYS A 389 20.69 10.41 25.78
CA LYS A 389 21.23 11.14 26.94
C LYS A 389 20.14 11.38 27.99
N LEU A 390 18.94 11.81 27.56
CA LEU A 390 17.81 12.06 28.46
C LEU A 390 17.38 10.79 29.18
N ASN A 391 17.24 9.67 28.45
CA ASN A 391 16.88 8.37 29.04
C ASN A 391 17.90 7.94 30.10
N THR A 392 19.19 8.14 29.83
CA THR A 392 20.26 7.83 30.79
C THR A 392 20.20 8.74 32.01
N ALA A 393 20.02 10.06 31.82
CA ALA A 393 19.94 11.03 32.90
C ALA A 393 18.73 10.83 33.82
N LEU A 394 17.60 10.39 33.23
CA LEU A 394 16.37 10.08 33.97
C LEU A 394 16.31 8.63 34.47
N HIS A 395 17.39 7.85 34.32
CA HIS A 395 17.48 6.43 34.73
C HIS A 395 16.30 5.58 34.21
N ILE A 396 15.84 5.86 32.98
CA ILE A 396 14.72 5.13 32.38
C ILE A 396 15.15 3.70 32.03
N PRO A 397 14.45 2.67 32.53
CA PRO A 397 14.78 1.26 32.21
C PRO A 397 14.29 0.92 30.79
N THR A 398 15.09 1.29 29.77
CA THR A 398 14.71 1.19 28.33
C THR A 398 14.45 -0.25 27.85
N GLU A 399 14.95 -1.25 28.58
CA GLU A 399 14.75 -2.68 28.27
C GLU A 399 13.51 -3.27 28.98
N SER A 400 12.83 -2.47 29.82
CA SER A 400 11.68 -2.95 30.58
C SER A 400 10.43 -3.15 29.67
N ARG A 401 9.56 -4.10 30.05
CA ARG A 401 8.26 -4.30 29.40
C ARG A 401 7.39 -3.06 29.45
N GLY A 402 7.42 -2.32 30.56
CA GLY A 402 6.69 -1.05 30.72
C GLY A 402 7.12 -0.01 29.69
N TRP A 403 8.45 0.16 29.48
CA TRP A 403 8.97 1.06 28.48
C TRP A 403 8.59 0.61 27.04
N HIS A 404 8.60 -0.69 26.79
CA HIS A 404 8.14 -1.23 25.50
C HIS A 404 6.67 -0.87 25.22
N VAL A 405 5.77 -1.10 26.19
CA VAL A 405 4.35 -0.72 26.09
C VAL A 405 4.18 0.78 25.92
N PHE A 406 4.91 1.60 26.70
CA PHE A 406 4.89 3.05 26.52
C PHE A 406 5.25 3.47 25.09
N ARG A 407 6.28 2.86 24.49
CA ARG A 407 6.69 3.15 23.12
C ARG A 407 5.60 2.78 22.10
N ILE A 408 4.88 1.68 22.30
CA ILE A 408 3.75 1.28 21.45
C ILE A 408 2.63 2.33 21.55
N VAL A 409 2.20 2.66 22.77
CA VAL A 409 1.12 3.64 23.01
C VAL A 409 1.48 5.01 22.44
N ARG A 410 2.68 5.51 22.73
CA ARG A 410 3.19 6.76 22.17
C ARG A 410 3.16 6.74 20.63
N THR A 411 3.61 5.65 20.01
CA THR A 411 3.64 5.53 18.54
C THR A 411 2.23 5.48 17.98
N PHE A 412 1.31 4.79 18.63
CA PHE A 412 -0.10 4.76 18.25
C PHE A 412 -0.71 6.17 18.29
N ILE A 413 -0.43 6.97 19.33
CA ILE A 413 -0.89 8.37 19.42
C ILE A 413 -0.31 9.20 18.24
N ILE A 414 0.98 9.09 17.96
CA ILE A 414 1.65 9.79 16.85
C ILE A 414 0.99 9.42 15.50
N VAL A 415 0.70 8.15 15.27
CA VAL A 415 0.01 7.70 14.05
C VAL A 415 -1.37 8.32 13.97
N ASN A 416 -2.14 8.33 15.07
CA ASN A 416 -3.48 8.90 15.10
C ASN A 416 -3.51 10.41 14.86
N ILE A 417 -2.49 11.17 15.26
CA ILE A 417 -2.34 12.58 14.87
C ILE A 417 -2.26 12.70 13.34
N GLY A 418 -1.55 11.80 12.67
CA GLY A 418 -1.52 11.75 11.20
C GLY A 418 -2.88 11.51 10.57
N TRP A 419 -3.72 10.66 11.18
CA TRP A 419 -5.03 10.32 10.64
C TRP A 419 -6.03 11.49 10.60
N TYR A 420 -5.83 12.57 11.39
CA TYR A 420 -6.62 13.80 11.26
C TYR A 420 -6.48 14.41 9.86
N PHE A 421 -5.29 14.35 9.26
CA PHE A 421 -5.01 14.89 7.94
C PHE A 421 -5.31 13.88 6.81
N ASP A 422 -5.25 12.59 7.07
CA ASP A 422 -5.61 11.58 6.09
C ASP A 422 -7.13 11.53 5.83
N ARG A 423 -7.94 11.73 6.89
CA ARG A 423 -9.41 11.64 6.83
C ARG A 423 -10.11 12.94 6.46
N ASN A 424 -9.58 14.08 6.87
CA ASN A 424 -10.26 15.37 6.75
C ASN A 424 -9.47 16.32 5.86
N GLU A 425 -10.17 17.28 5.25
CA GLU A 425 -9.50 18.39 4.57
C GLU A 425 -8.55 19.13 5.52
N PHE A 426 -7.52 19.77 4.96
CA PHE A 426 -6.41 20.31 5.75
C PHE A 426 -6.84 21.25 6.88
N VAL A 427 -7.70 22.23 6.57
CA VAL A 427 -8.17 23.21 7.56
C VAL A 427 -9.02 22.53 8.63
N GLN A 428 -9.92 21.64 8.22
CA GLN A 428 -10.79 20.91 9.14
C GLN A 428 -9.98 19.95 10.03
N GLY A 429 -8.99 19.26 9.46
CA GLY A 429 -8.06 18.43 10.23
C GLY A 429 -7.30 19.22 11.30
N CYS A 430 -6.83 20.43 10.98
CA CYS A 430 -6.21 21.33 11.94
C CYS A 430 -7.18 21.76 13.06
N ILE A 431 -8.43 22.09 12.71
CA ILE A 431 -9.46 22.48 13.69
C ILE A 431 -9.76 21.31 14.64
N TYR A 432 -10.02 20.13 14.12
CA TYR A 432 -10.33 18.95 14.93
C TYR A 432 -9.16 18.54 15.84
N LEU A 433 -7.95 18.59 15.31
CA LEU A 433 -6.75 18.34 16.10
C LEU A 433 -6.59 19.37 17.21
N ARG A 434 -6.75 20.67 16.91
CA ARG A 434 -6.74 21.75 17.91
C ARG A 434 -7.81 21.49 18.99
N ASN A 435 -9.06 21.25 18.59
CA ASN A 435 -10.18 21.05 19.54
C ASN A 435 -9.91 19.85 20.45
N THR A 436 -9.23 18.80 19.96
CA THR A 436 -8.83 17.65 20.79
C THR A 436 -7.95 18.05 21.98
N PHE A 437 -7.14 19.10 21.85
CA PHE A 437 -6.26 19.57 22.93
C PHE A 437 -6.81 20.78 23.70
N THR A 438 -7.64 21.62 23.09
CA THR A 438 -8.09 22.90 23.67
C THR A 438 -9.56 22.90 24.10
N ASP A 439 -10.39 22.03 23.52
CA ASP A 439 -11.83 21.89 23.82
C ASP A 439 -12.22 20.39 23.84
N PHE A 440 -11.60 19.65 24.76
CA PHE A 440 -11.84 18.21 24.84
C PHE A 440 -13.29 17.85 25.15
N ASN A 441 -13.95 18.60 26.03
CA ASN A 441 -15.37 18.50 26.42
C ASN A 441 -15.91 17.07 26.54
N PHE A 442 -15.64 16.41 27.68
CA PHE A 442 -16.08 15.03 27.93
C PHE A 442 -17.62 14.89 28.00
N SER A 443 -18.32 15.94 28.48
CA SER A 443 -19.79 15.93 28.56
C SER A 443 -20.44 15.87 27.16
N ALA A 444 -19.82 16.52 26.16
CA ALA A 444 -20.25 16.41 24.77
C ALA A 444 -20.10 14.99 24.22
N LEU A 445 -19.05 14.26 24.61
CA LEU A 445 -18.90 12.86 24.26
C LEU A 445 -20.05 12.02 24.82
N VAL A 446 -20.38 12.18 26.12
CA VAL A 446 -21.46 11.42 26.75
C VAL A 446 -22.82 11.74 26.13
N ALA A 447 -23.06 13.00 25.76
CA ALA A 447 -24.33 13.44 25.16
C ALA A 447 -24.49 13.02 23.69
N ASN A 448 -23.43 13.10 22.88
CA ASN A 448 -23.55 12.97 21.42
C ASN A 448 -23.09 11.61 20.87
N ALA A 449 -22.20 10.88 21.58
CA ALA A 449 -21.73 9.58 21.11
C ALA A 449 -22.87 8.56 20.92
N PRO A 450 -23.89 8.46 21.79
CA PRO A 450 -25.02 7.56 21.57
C PRO A 450 -25.72 7.81 20.23
N GLY A 451 -25.93 9.08 19.83
CA GLY A 451 -26.50 9.45 18.54
C GLY A 451 -25.63 9.03 17.36
N ALA A 452 -24.32 9.22 17.46
CA ALA A 452 -23.39 8.78 16.43
C ALA A 452 -23.31 7.25 16.32
N PHE A 453 -23.34 6.53 17.44
CA PHE A 453 -23.37 5.07 17.46
C PHE A 453 -24.69 4.50 16.94
N ALA A 454 -25.81 5.24 17.04
CA ALA A 454 -27.09 4.86 16.49
C ALA A 454 -27.14 4.83 14.94
N ALA A 455 -26.11 5.38 14.26
CA ALA A 455 -25.93 5.21 12.81
C ALA A 455 -25.75 3.72 12.42
N VAL A 456 -25.46 2.86 13.38
CA VAL A 456 -25.27 1.41 13.21
C VAL A 456 -26.06 0.68 14.31
N SER A 457 -26.70 -0.44 13.96
CA SER A 457 -27.51 -1.20 14.92
C SER A 457 -26.66 -1.77 16.09
N GLY A 458 -27.28 -1.92 17.26
CA GLY A 458 -26.60 -2.50 18.43
C GLY A 458 -25.96 -3.88 18.17
N PRO A 459 -26.63 -4.84 17.51
CA PRO A 459 -26.05 -6.11 17.11
C PRO A 459 -24.81 -5.97 16.23
N ALA A 460 -24.78 -4.98 15.31
CA ALA A 460 -23.60 -4.71 14.46
C ALA A 460 -22.39 -4.26 15.28
N TRP A 461 -22.60 -3.46 16.35
CA TRP A 461 -21.51 -3.13 17.28
C TRP A 461 -20.98 -4.37 18.02
N GLY A 462 -21.84 -5.34 18.34
CA GLY A 462 -21.40 -6.64 18.85
C GLY A 462 -20.45 -7.35 17.88
N LEU A 463 -20.76 -7.34 16.57
CA LEU A 463 -19.87 -7.88 15.53
C LEU A 463 -18.54 -7.13 15.47
N VAL A 464 -18.56 -5.80 15.49
CA VAL A 464 -17.33 -4.97 15.48
C VAL A 464 -16.43 -5.32 16.67
N ILE A 465 -17.00 -5.40 17.88
CA ILE A 465 -16.24 -5.68 19.10
C ILE A 465 -15.62 -7.07 19.05
N ILE A 466 -16.41 -8.11 18.75
CA ILE A 466 -15.94 -9.50 18.71
C ILE A 466 -14.87 -9.65 17.62
N SER A 467 -15.10 -9.11 16.42
CA SER A 467 -14.13 -9.16 15.32
C SER A 467 -12.83 -8.44 15.67
N THR A 468 -12.92 -7.27 16.33
CA THR A 468 -11.75 -6.52 16.79
C THR A 468 -10.94 -7.29 17.82
N LEU A 469 -11.59 -7.97 18.76
CA LEU A 469 -10.93 -8.84 19.75
C LEU A 469 -10.22 -10.02 19.07
N LEU A 470 -10.84 -10.65 18.06
CA LEU A 470 -10.22 -11.72 17.28
C LEU A 470 -9.00 -11.22 16.49
N VAL A 471 -9.09 -10.04 15.88
CA VAL A 471 -7.96 -9.40 15.18
C VAL A 471 -6.83 -9.05 16.15
N PHE A 472 -7.17 -8.58 17.35
CA PHE A 472 -6.18 -8.28 18.38
C PHE A 472 -5.49 -9.57 18.87
N ALA A 473 -6.24 -10.62 19.20
CA ALA A 473 -5.69 -11.92 19.60
C ALA A 473 -4.77 -12.51 18.51
N HIS A 474 -5.22 -12.49 17.24
CA HIS A 474 -4.39 -12.90 16.09
C HIS A 474 -3.09 -12.08 16.02
N SER A 475 -3.16 -10.76 16.23
CA SER A 475 -2.00 -9.87 16.17
C SER A 475 -1.02 -10.14 17.31
N VAL A 476 -1.49 -10.43 18.53
CA VAL A 476 -0.66 -10.82 19.66
C VAL A 476 0.08 -12.13 19.39
N LEU A 477 -0.61 -13.14 18.85
CA LEU A 477 0.03 -14.41 18.46
C LEU A 477 1.15 -14.19 17.43
N LYS A 478 0.89 -13.37 16.41
CA LYS A 478 1.90 -13.03 15.38
C LYS A 478 3.10 -12.28 15.97
N GLU A 479 2.90 -11.32 16.89
CA GLU A 479 4.01 -10.62 17.55
C GLU A 479 4.86 -11.56 18.43
N GLN A 480 4.24 -12.62 18.97
CA GLN A 480 4.95 -13.69 19.68
C GLN A 480 5.66 -14.68 18.76
N GLY A 481 5.60 -14.49 17.43
CA GLY A 481 6.19 -15.41 16.45
C GLY A 481 5.40 -16.70 16.25
N ARG A 482 4.16 -16.78 16.75
CA ARG A 482 3.27 -17.94 16.60
C ARG A 482 2.45 -17.81 15.31
N ASP A 483 2.17 -18.94 14.66
CA ASP A 483 1.29 -18.98 13.49
C ASP A 483 -0.18 -19.19 13.93
N PRO A 484 -1.07 -18.19 13.80
CA PRO A 484 -2.45 -18.30 14.25
C PRO A 484 -3.22 -19.45 13.56
N TYR A 485 -2.93 -19.73 12.30
CA TYR A 485 -3.53 -20.88 11.62
C TYR A 485 -3.09 -22.20 12.31
N ALA A 486 -1.81 -22.37 12.58
CA ALA A 486 -1.30 -23.55 13.25
C ALA A 486 -1.88 -23.69 14.69
N GLU A 487 -2.05 -22.57 15.40
CA GLU A 487 -2.67 -22.58 16.73
C GLU A 487 -4.13 -23.03 16.68
N VAL A 488 -4.90 -22.55 15.69
CA VAL A 488 -6.29 -23.03 15.49
C VAL A 488 -6.31 -24.52 15.14
N GLN A 489 -5.35 -25.03 14.37
CA GLN A 489 -5.28 -26.46 14.03
C GLN A 489 -4.96 -27.36 15.24
N ARG A 490 -4.38 -26.83 16.33
CA ARG A 490 -4.15 -27.55 17.59
C ARG A 490 -5.39 -27.73 18.44
N LEU A 491 -6.44 -26.94 18.18
CA LEU A 491 -7.70 -27.04 18.95
C LEU A 491 -8.44 -28.34 18.64
N PRO A 492 -9.24 -28.84 19.59
CA PRO A 492 -10.18 -29.94 19.33
C PRO A 492 -11.06 -29.66 18.12
N LEU A 493 -11.41 -30.71 17.36
CA LEU A 493 -12.14 -30.60 16.10
C LEU A 493 -13.43 -29.77 16.23
N ALA A 494 -14.21 -30.01 17.29
CA ALA A 494 -15.45 -29.30 17.55
C ALA A 494 -15.22 -27.79 17.73
N LEU A 495 -14.24 -27.39 18.55
CA LEU A 495 -13.92 -25.98 18.80
C LEU A 495 -13.40 -25.28 17.54
N ARG A 496 -12.63 -26.00 16.72
CA ARG A 496 -12.14 -25.51 15.43
C ARG A 496 -13.28 -25.17 14.46
N TRP A 497 -14.27 -26.07 14.37
CA TRP A 497 -15.45 -25.84 13.54
C TRP A 497 -16.32 -24.71 14.09
N VAL A 498 -16.48 -24.59 15.41
CA VAL A 498 -17.18 -23.46 16.03
C VAL A 498 -16.53 -22.15 15.64
N LEU A 499 -15.19 -22.03 15.67
CA LEU A 499 -14.47 -20.81 15.26
C LEU A 499 -14.67 -20.51 13.75
N TYR A 500 -14.62 -21.53 12.89
CA TYR A 500 -14.85 -21.31 11.46
C TYR A 500 -16.27 -20.82 11.18
N TYR A 501 -17.28 -21.48 11.76
CA TYR A 501 -18.67 -21.05 11.60
C TYR A 501 -18.94 -19.70 12.23
N LEU A 502 -18.33 -19.38 13.37
CA LEU A 502 -18.41 -18.06 13.98
C LEU A 502 -17.94 -16.96 13.01
N VAL A 503 -16.76 -17.12 12.41
CA VAL A 503 -16.23 -16.14 11.47
C VAL A 503 -17.10 -16.04 10.21
N ILE A 504 -17.52 -17.16 9.64
CA ILE A 504 -18.44 -17.19 8.49
C ILE A 504 -19.75 -16.46 8.82
N PHE A 505 -20.34 -16.77 9.97
CA PHE A 505 -21.59 -16.17 10.42
C PHE A 505 -21.45 -14.66 10.66
N MET A 506 -20.34 -14.22 11.24
CA MET A 506 -20.06 -12.80 11.44
C MET A 506 -19.94 -12.05 10.10
N VAL A 507 -19.29 -12.65 9.10
CA VAL A 507 -19.21 -12.09 7.74
C VAL A 507 -20.61 -12.02 7.12
N LEU A 508 -21.40 -13.08 7.18
CA LEU A 508 -22.77 -13.10 6.63
C LEU A 508 -23.69 -12.09 7.31
N LEU A 509 -23.67 -12.03 8.65
CA LEU A 509 -24.46 -11.06 9.40
C LEU A 509 -24.05 -9.61 9.10
N SER A 510 -22.77 -9.35 8.84
CA SER A 510 -22.34 -7.99 8.51
C SER A 510 -23.01 -7.45 7.23
N PHE A 511 -23.30 -8.31 6.25
CA PHE A 511 -24.05 -7.90 5.05
C PHE A 511 -25.53 -7.58 5.33
N ILE A 512 -26.11 -8.18 6.37
CA ILE A 512 -27.50 -7.89 6.79
C ILE A 512 -27.54 -6.57 7.59
N CYS A 513 -26.47 -6.25 8.30
CA CYS A 513 -26.40 -5.06 9.17
C CYS A 513 -26.02 -3.77 8.43
N VAL A 514 -25.61 -3.84 7.16
CA VAL A 514 -25.21 -2.68 6.35
C VAL A 514 -26.22 -2.47 5.23
N ASN A 515 -26.75 -1.26 5.11
CA ASN A 515 -27.67 -0.90 4.03
C ASN A 515 -26.96 -0.74 2.68
N GLU A 516 -25.68 -0.36 2.69
CA GLU A 516 -24.86 -0.20 1.49
C GLU A 516 -23.44 -0.71 1.74
N THR A 517 -22.91 -1.52 0.82
CA THR A 517 -21.52 -1.98 0.90
C THR A 517 -20.58 -0.85 0.46
N VAL A 518 -19.75 -0.38 1.38
CA VAL A 518 -18.71 0.61 1.10
C VAL A 518 -17.59 -0.07 0.33
N GLY A 519 -17.19 0.49 -0.82
CA GLY A 519 -16.02 0.05 -1.58
C GLY A 519 -14.75 0.06 -0.72
N PHE A 520 -13.65 -0.47 -1.24
CA PHE A 520 -12.37 -0.36 -0.54
C PHE A 520 -11.88 1.08 -0.52
N LEU A 521 -11.48 1.59 0.65
CA LEU A 521 -10.93 2.94 0.79
C LEU A 521 -9.76 3.18 -0.18
N TYR A 522 -8.86 2.20 -0.29
CA TYR A 522 -7.70 2.28 -1.18
C TYR A 522 -7.98 2.02 -2.68
N ALA A 523 -9.16 1.55 -3.05
CA ALA A 523 -9.52 1.39 -4.47
C ALA A 523 -9.81 2.74 -5.17
N ASN A 524 -10.02 3.78 -4.39
CA ASN A 524 -10.31 5.14 -4.87
C ASN A 524 -9.04 6.03 -4.99
N PHE A 525 -7.87 5.50 -4.64
CA PHE A 525 -6.57 6.20 -4.71
C PHE A 525 -5.80 5.99 -6.01
#